data_24440054ea53bba22d1ba97c2c36e773
#
_entry.id   24440054ea53bba22d1ba97c2c36e773
#
_cell.length_a   1.000
_cell.length_b   1.000
_cell.length_c   1.000
_cell.angle_alpha   90.00
_cell.angle_beta   90.00
_cell.angle_gamma   90.00
#
_symmetry.space_group_name_H-M   'P 1'
#
loop_
_entity.id
_entity.type
_entity.pdbx_description
1 polymer ?
#
loop_
_entity_poly.entity_id
_entity_poly.type
_entity_poly.pdbx_seq_one_letter_code
_entity_poly.pdbx_strand_id
1 'polypeptide(L)'
;AVSAKDGGTFSGTIAAAGLSTSSLGTSNFRAGVNAGDSIEAGGNYNVAVGDEAGTAITTGVENTIIGSLAGDALTDADFNVAVGSGALSADTQGSRSVAIGRNVLHSQNFTSATSVNNTAVGYEAGRSTTTGIDNCLFGSNAGYALTDADDNVALGRSALATDTQGSKSTAVGNGALNAQNFTSATDSNNVAVGYNAGNDITTGVQNTIVGSVAGDALTDADKNVAIGTNALSSSVQGSQNVAVGTAALFTSNPSGAVDTKNTAVGFEAGKAVTTAVQNVFVGALAGNDCTTGSNNVIIGHNSALAGVDTAQTIVIGQGVTGQAANNFTFGFGATDSNIAFGATSISAPSDVRLKEDIQDETVGLGFVNDLRPVTFQWKKEKDIPEEMKTHVAGSDTRVMNGKHNHGFIAQEVKAVIDKHEMKDGFDMWSEDPTDGRQRVGDASLMPIMVKALQELSAKNDALESRLAALEAK
;
A
#
# COMPACT_ATOMS: atom_id res chain seq x y z
N ALA A 1 -15.86 -23.43 -66.70
CA ALA A 1 -14.86 -23.47 -65.62
C ALA A 1 -13.53 -23.03 -66.24
N VAL A 2 -12.97 -21.89 -65.81
CA VAL A 2 -11.63 -21.44 -66.15
C VAL A 2 -10.68 -21.96 -65.10
N SER A 3 -9.82 -22.90 -65.43
CA SER A 3 -8.75 -23.34 -64.54
C SER A 3 -7.43 -22.76 -65.04
N ALA A 4 -6.79 -21.88 -64.26
CA ALA A 4 -5.38 -21.50 -64.53
C ALA A 4 -4.50 -22.55 -63.88
N LYS A 5 -3.86 -23.39 -64.69
CA LYS A 5 -3.02 -24.49 -64.24
C LYS A 5 -1.56 -24.08 -64.00
N ASP A 6 -1.13 -22.92 -64.43
CA ASP A 6 0.31 -22.52 -64.43
C ASP A 6 0.53 -21.06 -64.06
N GLY A 7 0.05 -20.62 -62.91
CA GLY A 7 0.38 -19.26 -62.42
C GLY A 7 -0.07 -18.10 -63.31
N GLY A 8 -1.07 -18.30 -64.15
CA GLY A 8 -1.61 -17.29 -65.03
C GLY A 8 -2.32 -16.18 -64.30
N THR A 9 -1.99 -14.95 -64.68
CA THR A 9 -2.70 -13.75 -64.22
C THR A 9 -4.09 -13.75 -64.85
N PHE A 10 -5.13 -13.75 -64.04
CA PHE A 10 -6.49 -13.48 -64.54
C PHE A 10 -6.63 -11.97 -64.77
N SER A 11 -6.68 -11.57 -66.04
CA SER A 11 -7.04 -10.21 -66.45
C SER A 11 -8.53 -10.13 -66.68
N GLY A 12 -9.32 -10.00 -65.63
CA GLY A 12 -10.78 -9.89 -65.68
C GLY A 12 -11.42 -10.23 -64.36
N THR A 13 -12.67 -9.84 -64.19
CA THR A 13 -13.45 -10.12 -62.96
C THR A 13 -13.70 -11.61 -62.82
N ILE A 14 -13.18 -12.24 -61.79
CA ILE A 14 -13.58 -13.59 -61.39
C ILE A 14 -14.92 -13.48 -60.63
N ALA A 15 -16.02 -13.57 -61.33
CA ALA A 15 -17.35 -13.65 -60.68
C ALA A 15 -17.57 -15.09 -60.24
N ALA A 16 -17.08 -15.50 -59.07
CA ALA A 16 -17.55 -16.64 -58.34
C ALA A 16 -18.55 -16.20 -57.32
N ALA A 17 -19.66 -16.91 -57.11
CA ALA A 17 -20.58 -16.58 -56.06
C ALA A 17 -19.80 -16.48 -54.72
N GLY A 18 -19.68 -15.29 -54.16
CA GLY A 18 -18.96 -15.03 -52.91
C GLY A 18 -17.51 -14.64 -52.97
N LEU A 19 -16.88 -14.46 -54.15
CA LEU A 19 -15.55 -13.85 -54.29
C LEU A 19 -15.58 -12.71 -55.32
N SER A 20 -15.37 -11.47 -54.94
CA SER A 20 -15.32 -10.33 -55.81
C SER A 20 -14.14 -9.41 -55.41
N THR A 21 -13.39 -8.94 -56.38
CA THR A 21 -12.35 -7.92 -56.20
C THR A 21 -12.73 -6.60 -56.88
N SER A 22 -13.87 -6.53 -57.55
CA SER A 22 -14.36 -5.31 -58.18
C SER A 22 -15.19 -4.47 -57.22
N SER A 23 -14.70 -3.30 -56.88
CA SER A 23 -15.41 -2.22 -56.20
C SER A 23 -15.05 -0.90 -56.89
N LEU A 24 -15.81 0.18 -56.62
CA LEU A 24 -15.45 1.52 -57.15
C LEU A 24 -14.17 2.07 -56.53
N GLY A 25 -13.75 1.59 -55.32
CA GLY A 25 -12.49 1.91 -54.67
C GLY A 25 -11.33 1.00 -55.20
N THR A 26 -10.11 1.35 -54.88
CA THR A 26 -8.87 0.65 -55.31
C THR A 26 -8.31 -0.26 -54.21
N SER A 27 -7.69 -1.39 -54.66
CA SER A 27 -6.95 -2.31 -53.78
C SER A 27 -7.79 -2.95 -52.64
N ASN A 28 -9.08 -3.20 -52.89
CA ASN A 28 -9.96 -3.90 -51.95
C ASN A 28 -9.95 -5.40 -52.24
N PHE A 29 -10.02 -6.24 -51.16
CA PHE A 29 -10.24 -7.68 -51.27
C PHE A 29 -11.57 -8.05 -50.62
N ARG A 30 -12.46 -8.69 -51.36
CA ARG A 30 -13.83 -9.04 -50.96
C ARG A 30 -14.10 -10.51 -51.21
N ALA A 31 -14.56 -11.25 -50.17
CA ALA A 31 -14.90 -12.66 -50.27
C ALA A 31 -16.09 -13.01 -49.36
N GLY A 32 -17.24 -13.28 -49.91
CA GLY A 32 -18.49 -13.59 -49.23
C GLY A 32 -19.70 -12.95 -49.90
N VAL A 33 -20.91 -13.39 -49.51
CA VAL A 33 -22.14 -12.79 -50.01
C VAL A 33 -22.22 -11.36 -49.43
N ASN A 34 -22.46 -10.37 -50.27
CA ASN A 34 -22.58 -8.93 -49.92
C ASN A 34 -21.34 -8.35 -49.21
N ALA A 35 -20.18 -9.03 -49.15
CA ALA A 35 -19.01 -8.52 -48.52
C ALA A 35 -18.53 -7.21 -49.20
N GLY A 36 -18.51 -6.06 -48.42
CA GLY A 36 -18.13 -4.74 -48.90
C GLY A 36 -18.90 -4.24 -50.14
N ASP A 37 -20.18 -4.57 -50.21
CA ASP A 37 -20.98 -4.33 -51.44
C ASP A 37 -21.22 -2.86 -51.71
N SER A 38 -21.21 -2.01 -50.69
CA SER A 38 -21.42 -0.56 -50.79
C SER A 38 -20.17 0.26 -51.03
N ILE A 39 -18.97 -0.38 -51.20
CA ILE A 39 -17.72 0.37 -51.36
C ILE A 39 -17.79 1.27 -52.59
N GLU A 40 -17.63 2.57 -52.36
CA GLU A 40 -17.65 3.62 -53.38
C GLU A 40 -16.23 4.09 -53.80
N ALA A 41 -16.16 5.04 -54.74
CA ALA A 41 -14.91 5.67 -55.11
C ALA A 41 -14.32 6.43 -53.90
N GLY A 42 -13.14 6.08 -53.46
CA GLY A 42 -12.51 6.60 -52.23
C GLY A 42 -12.39 5.56 -51.13
N GLY A 43 -13.23 4.56 -51.05
CA GLY A 43 -13.13 3.44 -50.12
C GLY A 43 -12.02 2.46 -50.56
N ASN A 44 -10.80 2.63 -50.07
CA ASN A 44 -9.61 1.94 -50.57
C ASN A 44 -8.96 1.05 -49.49
N TYR A 45 -8.21 0.06 -49.96
CA TYR A 45 -7.38 -0.82 -49.10
C TYR A 45 -8.16 -1.62 -48.05
N ASN A 46 -9.45 -1.91 -48.28
CA ASN A 46 -10.25 -2.71 -47.36
C ASN A 46 -10.14 -4.21 -47.66
N VAL A 47 -10.16 -5.01 -46.60
CA VAL A 47 -10.33 -6.47 -46.68
C VAL A 47 -11.65 -6.81 -46.03
N ALA A 48 -12.59 -7.40 -46.81
CA ALA A 48 -13.93 -7.83 -46.34
C ALA A 48 -14.14 -9.31 -46.66
N VAL A 49 -14.13 -10.17 -45.64
CA VAL A 49 -14.23 -11.65 -45.81
C VAL A 49 -15.32 -12.19 -44.88
N GLY A 50 -16.35 -12.70 -45.44
CA GLY A 50 -17.51 -13.27 -44.69
C GLY A 50 -18.85 -12.81 -45.28
N ASP A 51 -19.92 -13.49 -44.90
CA ASP A 51 -21.28 -13.11 -45.28
C ASP A 51 -21.61 -11.71 -44.63
N GLU A 52 -21.95 -10.75 -45.46
CA GLU A 52 -22.26 -9.37 -45.07
C GLU A 52 -21.07 -8.61 -44.33
N ALA A 53 -19.83 -9.11 -44.43
CA ALA A 53 -18.67 -8.43 -43.84
C ALA A 53 -18.47 -7.04 -44.47
N GLY A 54 -18.51 -5.96 -43.65
CA GLY A 54 -18.33 -4.59 -44.09
C GLY A 54 -19.31 -4.13 -45.16
N THR A 55 -20.54 -4.66 -45.18
CA THR A 55 -21.53 -4.44 -46.23
C THR A 55 -21.84 -2.95 -46.47
N ALA A 56 -21.91 -2.13 -45.39
CA ALA A 56 -22.24 -0.71 -45.49
C ALA A 56 -21.02 0.20 -45.78
N ILE A 57 -19.80 -0.32 -45.87
CA ILE A 57 -18.60 0.50 -46.13
C ILE A 57 -18.78 1.27 -47.46
N THR A 58 -18.70 2.59 -47.37
CA THR A 58 -18.77 3.48 -48.55
C THR A 58 -17.37 4.05 -48.85
N THR A 59 -16.96 5.07 -48.16
CA THR A 59 -15.66 5.77 -48.35
C THR A 59 -14.57 5.40 -47.35
N GLY A 60 -14.93 4.58 -46.33
CA GLY A 60 -13.96 4.09 -45.31
C GLY A 60 -12.76 3.39 -45.91
N VAL A 61 -11.57 3.61 -45.33
CA VAL A 61 -10.30 3.11 -45.85
C VAL A 61 -9.55 2.24 -44.82
N GLU A 62 -8.72 1.36 -45.36
CA GLU A 62 -7.76 0.56 -44.56
C GLU A 62 -8.40 -0.28 -43.47
N ASN A 63 -9.63 -0.78 -43.66
CA ASN A 63 -10.27 -1.65 -42.74
C ASN A 63 -10.01 -3.13 -43.03
N THR A 64 -9.78 -3.95 -42.00
CA THR A 64 -9.64 -5.41 -42.10
C THR A 64 -10.84 -6.06 -41.40
N ILE A 65 -11.80 -6.53 -42.14
CA ILE A 65 -13.09 -7.02 -41.68
C ILE A 65 -13.23 -8.52 -42.06
N ILE A 66 -13.24 -9.43 -41.08
CA ILE A 66 -13.27 -10.86 -41.31
C ILE A 66 -14.30 -11.54 -40.38
N GLY A 67 -15.36 -12.08 -40.93
CA GLY A 67 -16.42 -12.78 -40.19
C GLY A 67 -17.80 -12.39 -40.69
N SER A 68 -18.81 -13.28 -40.47
CA SER A 68 -20.20 -12.94 -40.81
C SER A 68 -20.67 -11.78 -39.96
N LEU A 69 -21.28 -10.75 -40.59
CA LEU A 69 -21.73 -9.50 -39.96
C LEU A 69 -20.63 -8.74 -39.18
N ALA A 70 -19.36 -8.95 -39.53
CA ALA A 70 -18.29 -8.15 -38.96
C ALA A 70 -18.32 -6.76 -39.62
N GLY A 71 -18.31 -5.67 -38.81
CA GLY A 71 -18.29 -4.29 -39.26
C GLY A 71 -19.35 -3.96 -40.33
N ASP A 72 -20.48 -4.64 -40.31
CA ASP A 72 -21.50 -4.55 -41.36
C ASP A 72 -22.21 -3.19 -41.42
N ALA A 73 -22.19 -2.42 -40.33
CA ALA A 73 -22.74 -1.06 -40.28
C ALA A 73 -21.70 0.06 -40.58
N LEU A 74 -20.39 -0.25 -40.64
CA LEU A 74 -19.35 0.75 -40.92
C LEU A 74 -19.60 1.45 -42.25
N THR A 75 -19.54 2.78 -42.31
CA THR A 75 -19.74 3.57 -43.53
C THR A 75 -18.43 4.24 -43.99
N ASP A 76 -18.03 5.35 -43.40
CA ASP A 76 -16.82 6.10 -43.71
C ASP A 76 -15.73 5.98 -42.60
N ALA A 77 -15.83 4.99 -41.77
CA ALA A 77 -14.89 4.68 -40.69
C ALA A 77 -13.59 4.05 -41.23
N ASP A 78 -12.46 4.43 -40.65
CA ASP A 78 -11.13 4.10 -41.13
C ASP A 78 -10.30 3.28 -40.11
N PHE A 79 -9.36 2.51 -40.64
CA PHE A 79 -8.30 1.85 -39.84
C PHE A 79 -8.83 0.85 -38.80
N ASN A 80 -9.98 0.22 -39.01
CA ASN A 80 -10.54 -0.74 -38.10
C ASN A 80 -10.08 -2.18 -38.42
N VAL A 81 -9.89 -2.98 -37.38
CA VAL A 81 -9.69 -4.42 -37.47
C VAL A 81 -10.86 -5.11 -36.76
N ALA A 82 -11.74 -5.76 -37.50
CA ALA A 82 -12.86 -6.55 -36.98
C ALA A 82 -12.75 -7.99 -37.43
N VAL A 83 -12.39 -8.91 -36.54
CA VAL A 83 -12.21 -10.33 -36.85
C VAL A 83 -13.08 -11.18 -35.94
N GLY A 84 -14.11 -11.77 -36.48
CA GLY A 84 -15.10 -12.61 -35.77
C GLY A 84 -16.53 -12.27 -36.12
N SER A 85 -17.44 -13.22 -35.98
CA SER A 85 -18.87 -12.99 -36.25
C SER A 85 -19.43 -11.91 -35.34
N GLY A 86 -20.04 -10.86 -35.92
CA GLY A 86 -20.61 -9.72 -35.22
C GLY A 86 -19.61 -8.81 -34.52
N ALA A 87 -18.30 -8.89 -34.84
CA ALA A 87 -17.33 -7.97 -34.32
C ALA A 87 -17.56 -6.57 -34.93
N LEU A 88 -17.67 -5.52 -34.08
CA LEU A 88 -17.87 -4.13 -34.48
C LEU A 88 -19.11 -3.90 -35.38
N SER A 89 -20.17 -4.68 -35.17
CA SER A 89 -21.28 -4.74 -36.13
C SER A 89 -22.22 -3.53 -36.10
N ALA A 90 -22.31 -2.78 -35.00
CA ALA A 90 -23.20 -1.64 -34.90
C ALA A 90 -22.55 -0.28 -35.20
N ASP A 91 -21.22 -0.21 -35.27
CA ASP A 91 -20.50 1.04 -35.46
C ASP A 91 -20.64 1.59 -36.88
N THR A 92 -20.87 2.90 -36.99
CA THR A 92 -21.04 3.54 -38.29
C THR A 92 -19.81 4.38 -38.70
N GLN A 93 -19.25 5.18 -37.80
CA GLN A 93 -18.21 6.16 -38.11
C GLN A 93 -17.02 6.16 -37.12
N GLY A 94 -16.95 5.15 -36.21
CA GLY A 94 -15.83 4.99 -35.28
C GLY A 94 -14.61 4.40 -35.99
N SER A 95 -13.46 5.02 -35.81
CA SER A 95 -12.21 4.65 -36.46
C SER A 95 -11.17 4.15 -35.47
N ARG A 96 -10.16 3.38 -35.97
CA ARG A 96 -9.00 2.90 -35.21
C ARG A 96 -9.32 1.91 -34.08
N SER A 97 -10.40 1.17 -34.23
CA SER A 97 -10.75 0.10 -33.28
C SER A 97 -10.17 -1.25 -33.71
N VAL A 98 -9.75 -2.05 -32.74
CA VAL A 98 -9.36 -3.47 -32.92
C VAL A 98 -10.36 -4.35 -32.18
N ALA A 99 -11.16 -5.13 -32.89
CA ALA A 99 -12.19 -6.02 -32.37
C ALA A 99 -11.92 -7.46 -32.87
N ILE A 100 -11.39 -8.34 -32.00
CA ILE A 100 -11.02 -9.72 -32.38
C ILE A 100 -11.74 -10.72 -31.49
N GLY A 101 -12.70 -11.44 -32.03
CA GLY A 101 -13.53 -12.43 -31.35
C GLY A 101 -15.00 -12.26 -31.69
N ARG A 102 -15.84 -13.22 -31.29
CA ARG A 102 -17.27 -13.15 -31.52
C ARG A 102 -17.92 -12.04 -30.67
N ASN A 103 -18.75 -11.18 -31.29
CA ASN A 103 -19.46 -10.07 -30.67
C ASN A 103 -18.57 -9.10 -29.86
N VAL A 104 -17.33 -8.91 -30.28
CA VAL A 104 -16.44 -7.92 -29.66
C VAL A 104 -16.81 -6.53 -30.11
N LEU A 105 -16.91 -5.56 -29.17
CA LEU A 105 -17.35 -4.17 -29.44
C LEU A 105 -18.64 -4.14 -30.27
N HIS A 106 -19.53 -5.11 -30.06
CA HIS A 106 -20.73 -5.31 -30.88
C HIS A 106 -21.65 -4.09 -30.92
N SER A 107 -21.80 -3.40 -29.80
CA SER A 107 -22.73 -2.27 -29.65
C SER A 107 -22.06 -0.90 -29.86
N GLN A 108 -20.74 -0.87 -30.15
CA GLN A 108 -20.04 0.39 -30.42
C GLN A 108 -20.71 1.10 -31.58
N ASN A 109 -21.06 2.40 -31.39
CA ASN A 109 -21.71 3.16 -32.45
C ASN A 109 -21.47 4.65 -32.33
N PHE A 110 -20.55 5.13 -33.14
CA PHE A 110 -20.28 6.55 -33.31
C PHE A 110 -20.97 7.07 -34.58
N THR A 111 -21.83 8.07 -34.42
CA THR A 111 -22.60 8.67 -35.53
C THR A 111 -21.92 9.89 -36.18
N SER A 112 -20.66 10.14 -35.79
CA SER A 112 -19.76 11.15 -36.34
C SER A 112 -18.35 10.60 -36.40
N ALA A 113 -17.53 11.05 -37.33
CA ALA A 113 -16.14 10.62 -37.47
C ALA A 113 -15.36 10.84 -36.18
N THR A 114 -15.02 9.74 -35.51
CA THR A 114 -14.37 9.72 -34.19
C THR A 114 -13.19 8.77 -34.18
N SER A 115 -12.04 9.23 -33.68
CA SER A 115 -10.91 8.34 -33.36
C SER A 115 -11.20 7.64 -32.03
N VAL A 116 -11.63 6.41 -32.07
CA VAL A 116 -12.15 5.66 -30.91
C VAL A 116 -11.02 4.97 -30.15
N ASN A 117 -10.05 4.41 -30.86
CA ASN A 117 -8.85 3.72 -30.32
C ASN A 117 -9.16 2.56 -29.35
N ASN A 118 -10.34 1.96 -29.36
CA ASN A 118 -10.63 0.78 -28.54
C ASN A 118 -9.88 -0.44 -29.09
N THR A 119 -9.26 -1.19 -28.19
CA THR A 119 -8.66 -2.49 -28.51
C THR A 119 -9.31 -3.57 -27.65
N ALA A 120 -10.07 -4.47 -28.29
CA ALA A 120 -10.77 -5.55 -27.60
C ALA A 120 -10.52 -6.91 -28.26
N VAL A 121 -10.12 -7.89 -27.45
CA VAL A 121 -9.79 -9.25 -27.90
C VAL A 121 -10.39 -10.29 -26.95
N GLY A 122 -11.23 -11.15 -27.46
CA GLY A 122 -11.87 -12.25 -26.69
C GLY A 122 -13.35 -12.40 -27.02
N TYR A 123 -13.99 -13.45 -26.52
CA TYR A 123 -15.43 -13.63 -26.65
C TYR A 123 -16.18 -12.52 -25.88
N GLU A 124 -16.99 -11.74 -26.58
CA GLU A 124 -17.81 -10.65 -26.01
C GLU A 124 -17.01 -9.59 -25.20
N ALA A 125 -15.73 -9.37 -25.50
CA ALA A 125 -14.97 -8.28 -24.91
C ALA A 125 -15.55 -6.93 -25.35
N GLY A 126 -15.87 -6.05 -24.41
CA GLY A 126 -16.47 -4.73 -24.66
C GLY A 126 -17.82 -4.80 -25.40
N ARG A 127 -18.58 -5.90 -25.25
CA ARG A 127 -19.78 -6.14 -26.07
C ARG A 127 -20.78 -4.98 -26.03
N SER A 128 -20.98 -4.37 -24.87
CA SER A 128 -21.99 -3.32 -24.66
C SER A 128 -21.42 -1.90 -24.86
N THR A 129 -20.13 -1.75 -25.15
CA THR A 129 -19.53 -0.45 -25.41
C THR A 129 -20.30 0.28 -26.51
N THR A 130 -20.72 1.51 -26.23
CA THR A 130 -21.45 2.36 -27.17
C THR A 130 -20.59 3.51 -27.67
N THR A 131 -20.29 4.47 -26.81
CA THR A 131 -19.52 5.68 -27.11
C THR A 131 -18.23 5.81 -26.29
N GLY A 132 -17.88 4.80 -25.47
CA GLY A 132 -16.62 4.76 -24.74
C GLY A 132 -15.40 4.65 -25.65
N ILE A 133 -14.33 5.38 -25.34
CA ILE A 133 -13.09 5.46 -26.11
C ILE A 133 -11.86 5.04 -25.30
N ASP A 134 -10.76 4.79 -26.01
CA ASP A 134 -9.43 4.53 -25.43
C ASP A 134 -9.40 3.33 -24.44
N ASN A 135 -10.28 2.33 -24.60
CA ASN A 135 -10.34 1.14 -23.77
C ASN A 135 -9.46 0.00 -24.34
N CYS A 136 -8.79 -0.73 -23.46
CA CYS A 136 -7.96 -1.88 -23.75
C CYS A 136 -8.50 -3.14 -23.04
N LEU A 137 -9.20 -4.03 -23.77
CA LEU A 137 -10.02 -5.10 -23.23
C LEU A 137 -9.57 -6.48 -23.76
N PHE A 138 -8.88 -7.29 -22.96
CA PHE A 138 -8.36 -8.59 -23.35
C PHE A 138 -8.91 -9.71 -22.45
N GLY A 139 -9.70 -10.57 -23.01
CA GLY A 139 -10.25 -11.73 -22.31
C GLY A 139 -11.72 -11.94 -22.62
N SER A 140 -12.24 -13.16 -22.38
CA SER A 140 -13.67 -13.40 -22.49
C SER A 140 -14.41 -12.53 -21.48
N ASN A 141 -15.40 -11.75 -21.94
CA ASN A 141 -16.19 -10.82 -21.17
C ASN A 141 -15.39 -9.71 -20.46
N ALA A 142 -14.18 -9.39 -20.89
CA ALA A 142 -13.44 -8.23 -20.38
C ALA A 142 -14.19 -6.95 -20.75
N GLY A 143 -14.52 -6.10 -19.77
CA GLY A 143 -15.30 -4.86 -19.98
C GLY A 143 -16.67 -5.08 -20.62
N TYR A 144 -17.31 -6.23 -20.38
CA TYR A 144 -18.52 -6.64 -21.09
C TYR A 144 -19.65 -5.61 -21.07
N ALA A 145 -19.93 -5.00 -19.92
CA ALA A 145 -21.05 -4.08 -19.72
C ALA A 145 -20.69 -2.60 -19.93
N LEU A 146 -19.44 -2.26 -20.18
CA LEU A 146 -19.03 -0.87 -20.44
C LEU A 146 -19.89 -0.25 -21.54
N THR A 147 -20.37 0.96 -21.32
CA THR A 147 -21.17 1.71 -22.32
C THR A 147 -20.41 2.92 -22.85
N ASP A 148 -20.34 3.99 -22.10
CA ASP A 148 -19.67 5.25 -22.44
C ASP A 148 -18.42 5.53 -21.56
N ALA A 149 -17.91 4.50 -20.94
CA ALA A 149 -16.73 4.56 -20.09
C ALA A 149 -15.42 4.61 -20.91
N ASP A 150 -14.47 5.45 -20.47
CA ASP A 150 -13.23 5.73 -21.18
C ASP A 150 -11.97 5.28 -20.39
N ASP A 151 -10.85 5.14 -21.12
CA ASP A 151 -9.52 4.97 -20.53
C ASP A 151 -9.38 3.73 -19.63
N ASN A 152 -10.12 2.65 -19.86
CA ASN A 152 -10.05 1.45 -19.05
C ASN A 152 -9.09 0.40 -19.62
N VAL A 153 -8.39 -0.29 -18.73
CA VAL A 153 -7.60 -1.49 -19.04
C VAL A 153 -8.23 -2.68 -18.33
N ALA A 154 -8.75 -3.65 -19.07
CA ALA A 154 -9.28 -4.90 -18.54
C ALA A 154 -8.56 -6.09 -19.20
N LEU A 155 -7.71 -6.78 -18.46
CA LEU A 155 -6.96 -7.94 -18.93
C LEU A 155 -7.26 -9.17 -18.09
N GLY A 156 -8.06 -10.06 -18.59
CA GLY A 156 -8.49 -11.28 -17.92
C GLY A 156 -9.94 -11.63 -18.17
N ARG A 157 -10.33 -12.89 -17.94
CA ARG A 157 -11.72 -13.30 -18.05
C ARG A 157 -12.56 -12.53 -17.03
N SER A 158 -13.62 -11.89 -17.47
CA SER A 158 -14.54 -11.10 -16.62
C SER A 158 -13.84 -10.00 -15.79
N ALA A 159 -12.69 -9.49 -16.24
CA ALA A 159 -12.12 -8.28 -15.68
C ALA A 159 -13.02 -7.10 -16.03
N LEU A 160 -13.41 -6.28 -15.04
CA LEU A 160 -14.30 -5.11 -15.21
C LEU A 160 -15.60 -5.42 -15.96
N ALA A 161 -16.21 -6.59 -15.69
CA ALA A 161 -17.27 -7.09 -16.55
C ALA A 161 -18.64 -6.44 -16.33
N THR A 162 -18.90 -5.86 -15.16
CA THR A 162 -20.23 -5.34 -14.78
C THR A 162 -20.33 -3.82 -14.90
N ASP A 163 -19.19 -3.11 -14.94
CA ASP A 163 -19.15 -1.67 -14.96
C ASP A 163 -19.78 -1.11 -16.25
N THR A 164 -20.56 -0.04 -16.08
CA THR A 164 -21.23 0.61 -17.21
C THR A 164 -20.58 1.96 -17.57
N GLN A 165 -20.27 2.81 -16.59
CA GLN A 165 -19.84 4.19 -16.81
C GLN A 165 -18.60 4.61 -15.98
N GLY A 166 -17.89 3.62 -15.38
CA GLY A 166 -16.64 3.88 -14.65
C GLY A 166 -15.45 3.98 -15.59
N SER A 167 -14.72 5.07 -15.53
CA SER A 167 -13.54 5.35 -16.36
C SER A 167 -12.24 5.26 -15.57
N LYS A 168 -11.12 5.13 -16.29
CA LYS A 168 -9.75 5.16 -15.74
C LYS A 168 -9.44 4.05 -14.75
N SER A 169 -10.07 2.89 -14.91
CA SER A 169 -9.78 1.67 -14.13
C SER A 169 -8.73 0.80 -14.82
N THR A 170 -7.87 0.17 -14.01
CA THR A 170 -6.95 -0.90 -14.46
C THR A 170 -7.28 -2.20 -13.74
N ALA A 171 -7.83 -3.17 -14.47
CA ALA A 171 -8.22 -4.49 -13.97
C ALA A 171 -7.40 -5.57 -14.67
N VAL A 172 -6.45 -6.18 -14.00
CA VAL A 172 -5.57 -7.23 -14.55
C VAL A 172 -5.70 -8.50 -13.73
N GLY A 173 -6.33 -9.50 -14.29
CA GLY A 173 -6.58 -10.80 -13.64
C GLY A 173 -7.99 -11.29 -13.88
N ASN A 174 -8.21 -12.60 -13.70
CA ASN A 174 -9.54 -13.15 -13.76
C ASN A 174 -10.38 -12.57 -12.62
N GLY A 175 -11.54 -11.97 -12.93
CA GLY A 175 -12.46 -11.38 -11.96
C GLY A 175 -11.94 -10.12 -11.24
N ALA A 176 -10.87 -9.50 -11.72
CA ALA A 176 -10.42 -8.22 -11.16
C ALA A 176 -11.48 -7.14 -11.41
N LEU A 177 -11.91 -6.38 -10.38
CA LEU A 177 -12.99 -5.37 -10.42
C LEU A 177 -14.28 -5.88 -11.09
N ASN A 178 -14.61 -7.14 -10.91
CA ASN A 178 -15.72 -7.75 -11.63
C ASN A 178 -17.07 -7.07 -11.35
N ALA A 179 -17.36 -6.72 -10.09
CA ALA A 179 -18.63 -6.14 -9.66
C ALA A 179 -18.66 -4.59 -9.74
N GLN A 180 -17.54 -3.93 -10.13
CA GLN A 180 -17.54 -2.48 -10.27
C GLN A 180 -18.66 -2.04 -11.19
N ASN A 181 -19.47 -1.06 -10.76
CA ASN A 181 -20.58 -0.57 -11.57
C ASN A 181 -21.02 0.86 -11.19
N PHE A 182 -20.54 1.80 -11.95
CA PHE A 182 -20.98 3.19 -11.87
C PHE A 182 -22.12 3.45 -12.85
N THR A 183 -23.22 3.98 -12.34
CA THR A 183 -24.42 4.32 -13.15
C THR A 183 -24.42 5.75 -13.66
N SER A 184 -23.34 6.47 -13.47
CA SER A 184 -23.06 7.81 -14.00
C SER A 184 -21.58 7.93 -14.33
N ALA A 185 -21.21 8.76 -15.29
CA ALA A 185 -19.82 8.96 -15.68
C ALA A 185 -18.96 9.33 -14.47
N THR A 186 -18.04 8.44 -14.12
CA THR A 186 -17.21 8.55 -12.91
C THR A 186 -15.77 8.13 -13.21
N ASP A 187 -14.83 8.99 -12.90
CA ASP A 187 -13.41 8.64 -12.87
C ASP A 187 -13.13 7.77 -11.63
N SER A 188 -13.22 6.48 -11.76
CA SER A 188 -13.05 5.54 -10.64
C SER A 188 -11.60 5.46 -10.13
N ASN A 189 -10.62 5.57 -11.05
CA ASN A 189 -9.18 5.52 -10.75
C ASN A 189 -8.79 4.31 -9.90
N ASN A 190 -9.45 3.15 -10.07
CA ASN A 190 -9.12 1.92 -9.37
C ASN A 190 -8.05 1.14 -10.12
N VAL A 191 -7.10 0.59 -9.40
CA VAL A 191 -6.09 -0.35 -9.89
C VAL A 191 -6.26 -1.68 -9.17
N ALA A 192 -6.59 -2.75 -9.89
CA ALA A 192 -6.68 -4.10 -9.35
C ALA A 192 -5.87 -5.09 -10.18
N VAL A 193 -4.88 -5.72 -9.58
CA VAL A 193 -3.99 -6.68 -10.22
C VAL A 193 -3.94 -7.98 -9.43
N GLY A 194 -4.50 -9.03 -9.95
CA GLY A 194 -4.55 -10.36 -9.33
C GLY A 194 -5.86 -11.08 -9.57
N TYR A 195 -5.89 -12.38 -9.25
CA TYR A 195 -7.13 -13.17 -9.27
C TYR A 195 -8.10 -12.62 -8.23
N ASN A 196 -9.32 -12.24 -8.66
CA ASN A 196 -10.36 -11.63 -7.84
C ASN A 196 -9.87 -10.42 -7.00
N ALA A 197 -8.88 -9.67 -7.47
CA ALA A 197 -8.45 -8.43 -6.81
C ALA A 197 -9.60 -7.40 -6.89
N GLY A 198 -10.07 -6.90 -5.74
CA GLY A 198 -11.20 -5.96 -5.65
C GLY A 198 -12.48 -6.48 -6.30
N ASN A 199 -12.74 -7.78 -6.27
CA ASN A 199 -13.84 -8.42 -7.00
C ASN A 199 -15.22 -7.79 -6.73
N ASP A 200 -15.54 -7.49 -5.47
CA ASP A 200 -16.85 -6.99 -5.03
C ASP A 200 -16.91 -5.45 -4.94
N ILE A 201 -15.86 -4.74 -5.36
CA ILE A 201 -15.92 -3.27 -5.45
C ILE A 201 -17.08 -2.90 -6.40
N THR A 202 -18.00 -2.10 -5.88
CA THR A 202 -19.15 -1.58 -6.65
C THR A 202 -18.94 -0.13 -7.05
N THR A 203 -18.96 0.79 -6.09
CA THR A 203 -18.84 2.24 -6.30
C THR A 203 -17.63 2.86 -5.61
N GLY A 204 -16.78 2.04 -4.97
CA GLY A 204 -15.52 2.51 -4.37
C GLY A 204 -14.55 3.07 -5.41
N VAL A 205 -13.87 4.18 -5.07
CA VAL A 205 -12.94 4.87 -5.97
C VAL A 205 -11.53 5.00 -5.39
N GLN A 206 -10.56 5.19 -6.28
CA GLN A 206 -9.16 5.47 -5.91
C GLN A 206 -8.50 4.37 -5.06
N ASN A 207 -8.87 3.10 -5.29
CA ASN A 207 -8.26 1.96 -4.62
C ASN A 207 -7.09 1.40 -5.44
N THR A 208 -6.02 1.00 -4.76
CA THR A 208 -4.88 0.28 -5.35
C THR A 208 -4.80 -1.11 -4.72
N ILE A 209 -5.19 -2.12 -5.47
CA ILE A 209 -5.37 -3.50 -5.01
C ILE A 209 -4.44 -4.41 -5.81
N VAL A 210 -3.46 -5.04 -5.17
CA VAL A 210 -2.50 -5.92 -5.84
C VAL A 210 -2.31 -7.21 -5.05
N GLY A 211 -2.73 -8.32 -5.61
CA GLY A 211 -2.62 -9.64 -5.00
C GLY A 211 -3.88 -10.50 -5.23
N SER A 212 -3.73 -11.81 -5.12
CA SER A 212 -4.88 -12.71 -5.19
C SER A 212 -5.83 -12.44 -4.02
N VAL A 213 -7.11 -12.22 -4.30
CA VAL A 213 -8.17 -11.96 -3.31
C VAL A 213 -7.83 -10.79 -2.36
N ALA A 214 -7.01 -9.85 -2.82
CA ALA A 214 -6.78 -8.61 -2.09
C ALA A 214 -8.02 -7.72 -2.22
N GLY A 215 -8.49 -7.13 -1.12
CA GLY A 215 -9.64 -6.21 -1.10
C GLY A 215 -10.89 -6.74 -1.78
N ASP A 216 -11.05 -8.07 -1.86
CA ASP A 216 -12.11 -8.71 -2.66
C ASP A 216 -13.52 -8.47 -2.12
N ALA A 217 -13.69 -8.21 -0.82
CA ALA A 217 -14.97 -7.88 -0.21
C ALA A 217 -15.30 -6.38 -0.16
N LEU A 218 -14.39 -5.48 -0.57
CA LEU A 218 -14.66 -4.04 -0.62
C LEU A 218 -15.85 -3.76 -1.55
N THR A 219 -16.75 -2.88 -1.13
CA THR A 219 -17.91 -2.48 -1.95
C THR A 219 -17.84 -1.01 -2.37
N ASP A 220 -18.13 -0.09 -1.47
CA ASP A 220 -18.13 1.36 -1.68
C ASP A 220 -16.98 2.08 -0.96
N ALA A 221 -15.99 1.32 -0.52
CA ALA A 221 -14.83 1.82 0.21
C ALA A 221 -13.81 2.50 -0.73
N ASP A 222 -13.28 3.64 -0.30
CA ASP A 222 -12.41 4.50 -1.09
C ASP A 222 -10.97 4.56 -0.57
N LYS A 223 -10.05 4.86 -1.49
CA LYS A 223 -8.68 5.28 -1.17
C LYS A 223 -7.91 4.25 -0.34
N ASN A 224 -8.15 2.97 -0.60
CA ASN A 224 -7.41 1.90 0.06
C ASN A 224 -6.20 1.48 -0.78
N VAL A 225 -5.13 1.10 -0.10
CA VAL A 225 -3.99 0.40 -0.66
C VAL A 225 -3.96 -1.00 -0.04
N ALA A 226 -4.21 -2.04 -0.83
CA ALA A 226 -4.14 -3.43 -0.40
C ALA A 226 -3.16 -4.20 -1.31
N ILE A 227 -1.98 -4.51 -0.80
CA ILE A 227 -0.92 -5.19 -1.54
C ILE A 227 -0.50 -6.48 -0.82
N GLY A 228 -0.79 -7.60 -1.42
CA GLY A 228 -0.51 -8.93 -0.88
C GLY A 228 -1.73 -9.85 -0.95
N THR A 229 -1.50 -11.15 -0.97
CA THR A 229 -2.61 -12.14 -0.93
C THR A 229 -3.46 -11.92 0.31
N ASN A 230 -4.78 -11.83 0.16
CA ASN A 230 -5.74 -11.58 1.23
C ASN A 230 -5.51 -10.28 2.04
N ALA A 231 -4.74 -9.31 1.54
CA ALA A 231 -4.66 -8.01 2.19
C ALA A 231 -6.03 -7.32 2.14
N LEU A 232 -6.56 -6.88 3.28
CA LEU A 232 -7.86 -6.18 3.41
C LEU A 232 -9.07 -6.95 2.84
N SER A 233 -9.01 -8.30 2.81
CA SER A 233 -9.99 -9.10 2.06
C SER A 233 -11.36 -9.23 2.72
N SER A 234 -11.49 -9.00 4.01
CA SER A 234 -12.80 -9.03 4.70
C SER A 234 -13.43 -7.65 4.90
N SER A 235 -12.76 -6.58 4.49
CA SER A 235 -13.28 -5.21 4.63
C SER A 235 -14.37 -4.93 3.59
N VAL A 236 -15.53 -4.50 4.06
CA VAL A 236 -16.65 -4.16 3.15
C VAL A 236 -16.66 -2.66 2.87
N GLN A 237 -16.60 -1.81 3.88
CA GLN A 237 -16.79 -0.36 3.77
C GLN A 237 -15.70 0.49 4.45
N GLY A 238 -14.58 -0.11 4.84
CA GLY A 238 -13.47 0.63 5.46
C GLY A 238 -12.63 1.40 4.45
N SER A 239 -12.50 2.71 4.60
CA SER A 239 -11.77 3.59 3.68
C SER A 239 -10.45 4.08 4.25
N GLN A 240 -9.55 4.54 3.35
CA GLN A 240 -8.26 5.18 3.67
C GLN A 240 -7.29 4.27 4.43
N ASN A 241 -7.30 2.97 4.15
CA ASN A 241 -6.36 2.01 4.73
C ASN A 241 -5.15 1.78 3.84
N VAL A 242 -4.03 1.47 4.48
CA VAL A 242 -2.83 0.92 3.83
C VAL A 242 -2.55 -0.47 4.42
N ALA A 243 -2.74 -1.51 3.62
CA ALA A 243 -2.47 -2.90 3.98
C ALA A 243 -1.44 -3.49 3.00
N VAL A 244 -0.20 -3.64 3.44
CA VAL A 244 0.90 -4.16 2.63
C VAL A 244 1.49 -5.40 3.28
N GLY A 245 1.25 -6.54 2.70
CA GLY A 245 1.66 -7.86 3.19
C GLY A 245 0.54 -8.88 3.11
N THR A 246 0.89 -10.16 3.05
CA THR A 246 -0.11 -11.23 3.08
C THR A 246 -0.95 -11.13 4.35
N ALA A 247 -2.27 -11.10 4.19
CA ALA A 247 -3.26 -10.99 5.26
C ALA A 247 -3.09 -9.77 6.20
N ALA A 248 -2.46 -8.68 5.74
CA ALA A 248 -2.47 -7.41 6.47
C ALA A 248 -3.90 -6.85 6.54
N LEU A 249 -4.35 -6.44 7.73
CA LEU A 249 -5.73 -5.98 8.00
C LEU A 249 -6.82 -6.95 7.51
N PHE A 250 -6.57 -8.24 7.57
CA PHE A 250 -7.42 -9.27 6.97
C PHE A 250 -8.88 -9.18 7.43
N THR A 251 -9.15 -9.04 8.73
CA THR A 251 -10.51 -9.03 9.32
C THR A 251 -11.08 -7.63 9.49
N SER A 252 -10.41 -6.58 8.98
CA SER A 252 -10.89 -5.20 9.12
C SER A 252 -12.25 -5.05 8.43
N ASN A 253 -13.29 -4.87 9.24
CA ASN A 253 -14.65 -4.72 8.73
C ASN A 253 -15.50 -3.82 9.65
N PRO A 254 -15.39 -2.50 9.51
CA PRO A 254 -16.20 -1.56 10.26
C PRO A 254 -17.67 -1.67 9.87
N SER A 255 -18.57 -1.36 10.78
CA SER A 255 -20.01 -1.28 10.51
C SER A 255 -20.36 0.05 9.83
N GLY A 256 -20.48 0.04 8.51
CA GLY A 256 -20.80 1.21 7.71
C GLY A 256 -19.58 1.88 7.04
N ALA A 257 -19.83 2.82 6.16
CA ALA A 257 -18.82 3.59 5.45
C ALA A 257 -18.03 4.49 6.42
N VAL A 258 -16.83 4.11 6.77
CA VAL A 258 -15.99 4.78 7.77
C VAL A 258 -14.55 4.93 7.26
N ASP A 259 -14.00 6.11 7.43
CA ASP A 259 -12.57 6.36 7.27
C ASP A 259 -11.79 5.68 8.41
N THR A 260 -11.38 4.45 8.23
CA THR A 260 -10.67 3.67 9.25
C THR A 260 -9.22 4.11 9.45
N LYS A 261 -8.54 4.54 8.38
CA LYS A 261 -7.20 5.15 8.45
C LYS A 261 -6.15 4.28 9.15
N ASN A 262 -6.25 2.96 8.99
CA ASN A 262 -5.24 2.05 9.52
C ASN A 262 -4.10 1.88 8.51
N THR A 263 -2.87 1.81 9.01
CA THR A 263 -1.67 1.48 8.23
C THR A 263 -1.06 0.20 8.77
N ALA A 264 -1.03 -0.85 7.97
CA ALA A 264 -0.42 -2.13 8.33
C ALA A 264 0.57 -2.56 7.25
N VAL A 265 1.82 -2.72 7.63
CA VAL A 265 2.91 -3.12 6.75
C VAL A 265 3.65 -4.33 7.35
N GLY A 266 3.46 -5.48 6.76
CA GLY A 266 4.06 -6.74 7.19
C GLY A 266 3.11 -7.93 7.05
N PHE A 267 3.66 -9.15 7.07
CA PHE A 267 2.88 -10.38 7.11
C PHE A 267 1.95 -10.38 8.34
N GLU A 268 0.65 -10.53 8.11
CA GLU A 268 -0.40 -10.54 9.15
C GLU A 268 -0.38 -9.32 10.10
N ALA A 269 0.18 -8.17 9.68
CA ALA A 269 0.14 -6.94 10.47
C ALA A 269 -1.32 -6.49 10.66
N GLY A 270 -1.74 -6.27 11.91
CA GLY A 270 -3.10 -5.88 12.26
C GLY A 270 -4.18 -6.87 11.80
N LYS A 271 -3.84 -8.16 11.65
CA LYS A 271 -4.73 -9.18 11.06
C LYS A 271 -6.10 -9.27 11.73
N ALA A 272 -6.16 -9.20 13.06
CA ALA A 272 -7.39 -9.35 13.85
C ALA A 272 -8.21 -8.05 13.98
N VAL A 273 -7.74 -6.94 13.43
CA VAL A 273 -8.48 -5.67 13.46
C VAL A 273 -9.89 -5.87 12.89
N THR A 274 -10.90 -5.44 13.64
CA THR A 274 -12.29 -5.45 13.19
C THR A 274 -12.81 -4.04 12.95
N THR A 275 -13.09 -3.28 14.02
CA THR A 275 -13.66 -1.94 13.97
C THR A 275 -12.67 -0.84 14.38
N ALA A 276 -11.45 -1.22 14.72
CA ALA A 276 -10.41 -0.27 15.17
C ALA A 276 -10.02 0.71 14.07
N VAL A 277 -9.71 1.94 14.47
CA VAL A 277 -9.35 3.04 13.56
C VAL A 277 -8.03 3.71 13.96
N GLN A 278 -7.37 4.33 12.97
CA GLN A 278 -6.20 5.19 13.19
C GLN A 278 -5.01 4.47 13.84
N ASN A 279 -4.78 3.21 13.48
CA ASN A 279 -3.65 2.44 13.96
C ASN A 279 -2.51 2.38 12.94
N VAL A 280 -1.28 2.26 13.43
CA VAL A 280 -0.07 2.00 12.65
C VAL A 280 0.56 0.71 13.14
N PHE A 281 0.60 -0.32 12.29
CA PHE A 281 1.23 -1.62 12.54
C PHE A 281 2.35 -1.84 11.51
N VAL A 282 3.60 -1.87 11.95
CA VAL A 282 4.75 -2.09 11.06
C VAL A 282 5.62 -3.22 11.58
N GLY A 283 5.68 -4.29 10.82
CA GLY A 283 6.41 -5.52 11.14
C GLY A 283 5.53 -6.76 10.97
N ALA A 284 6.12 -7.90 10.68
CA ALA A 284 5.36 -9.14 10.64
C ALA A 284 4.71 -9.41 12.01
N LEU A 285 3.41 -9.74 12.01
CA LEU A 285 2.61 -9.98 13.21
C LEU A 285 2.49 -8.77 14.17
N ALA A 286 2.84 -7.56 13.73
CA ALA A 286 2.67 -6.36 14.56
C ALA A 286 1.18 -6.09 14.80
N GLY A 287 0.76 -6.02 16.08
CA GLY A 287 -0.63 -5.77 16.47
C GLY A 287 -1.63 -6.79 15.92
N ASN A 288 -1.21 -8.03 15.65
CA ASN A 288 -2.06 -9.06 15.05
C ASN A 288 -3.20 -9.54 15.97
N ASP A 289 -3.19 -9.16 17.23
CA ASP A 289 -4.21 -9.43 18.25
C ASP A 289 -5.16 -8.23 18.49
N CYS A 290 -4.85 -7.06 17.94
CA CYS A 290 -5.70 -5.87 18.05
C CYS A 290 -7.05 -6.11 17.35
N THR A 291 -8.17 -5.89 18.05
CA THR A 291 -9.51 -6.01 17.46
C THR A 291 -10.22 -4.66 17.34
N THR A 292 -10.44 -3.98 18.46
CA THR A 292 -11.19 -2.72 18.55
C THR A 292 -10.37 -1.54 19.06
N GLY A 293 -9.12 -1.79 19.52
CA GLY A 293 -8.21 -0.77 20.03
C GLY A 293 -7.80 0.22 18.96
N SER A 294 -7.98 1.52 19.20
CA SER A 294 -7.74 2.58 18.22
C SER A 294 -6.62 3.53 18.63
N ASN A 295 -6.06 4.28 17.65
CA ASN A 295 -5.01 5.26 17.89
C ASN A 295 -3.71 4.66 18.44
N ASN A 296 -3.34 3.46 17.99
CA ASN A 296 -2.13 2.77 18.42
C ASN A 296 -1.01 2.88 17.38
N VAL A 297 0.24 2.88 17.84
CA VAL A 297 1.43 2.74 17.02
C VAL A 297 2.20 1.51 17.49
N ILE A 298 2.26 0.47 16.69
CA ILE A 298 2.98 -0.78 17.00
C ILE A 298 4.02 -1.04 15.92
N ILE A 299 5.28 -1.02 16.30
CA ILE A 299 6.42 -1.21 15.40
C ILE A 299 7.33 -2.32 15.92
N GLY A 300 7.44 -3.39 15.14
CA GLY A 300 8.32 -4.52 15.42
C GLY A 300 7.65 -5.86 15.17
N HIS A 301 8.48 -6.89 14.92
CA HIS A 301 8.00 -8.26 14.72
C HIS A 301 7.31 -8.79 15.97
N ASN A 302 6.11 -9.33 15.83
CA ASN A 302 5.33 -9.97 16.90
C ASN A 302 5.15 -9.08 18.16
N SER A 303 5.02 -7.77 17.96
CA SER A 303 4.70 -6.84 19.03
C SER A 303 3.20 -6.66 19.16
N ALA A 304 2.71 -6.57 20.40
CA ALA A 304 1.29 -6.70 20.73
C ALA A 304 0.79 -5.57 21.63
N LEU A 305 -0.52 -5.43 21.75
CA LEU A 305 -1.18 -4.60 22.76
C LEU A 305 -1.23 -5.30 24.12
N ALA A 306 -1.52 -4.56 25.20
CA ALA A 306 -1.83 -5.13 26.52
C ALA A 306 -3.13 -5.95 26.52
N GLY A 307 -4.04 -5.60 25.63
CA GLY A 307 -5.32 -6.28 25.41
C GLY A 307 -5.87 -5.88 24.04
N VAL A 308 -6.73 -6.70 23.50
CA VAL A 308 -7.26 -6.60 22.12
C VAL A 308 -8.01 -5.28 21.82
N ASP A 309 -8.46 -4.59 22.84
CA ASP A 309 -9.19 -3.32 22.82
C ASP A 309 -8.36 -2.12 23.34
N THR A 310 -7.09 -2.33 23.70
CA THR A 310 -6.22 -1.27 24.22
C THR A 310 -6.04 -0.18 23.17
N ALA A 311 -6.17 1.08 23.58
CA ALA A 311 -6.12 2.24 22.72
C ALA A 311 -5.08 3.27 23.17
N GLN A 312 -4.68 4.17 22.25
CA GLN A 312 -3.79 5.29 22.55
C GLN A 312 -2.45 4.84 23.13
N THR A 313 -1.83 3.80 22.56
CA THR A 313 -0.54 3.29 23.01
C THR A 313 0.50 3.30 21.90
N ILE A 314 1.77 3.38 22.28
CA ILE A 314 2.92 3.21 21.40
C ILE A 314 3.71 1.99 21.90
N VAL A 315 3.96 1.04 21.01
CA VAL A 315 4.78 -0.16 21.28
C VAL A 315 5.87 -0.25 20.21
N ILE A 316 7.12 -0.25 20.63
CA ILE A 316 8.26 -0.34 19.71
C ILE A 316 9.26 -1.40 20.19
N GLY A 317 9.49 -2.40 19.35
CA GLY A 317 10.49 -3.46 19.61
C GLY A 317 10.04 -4.81 19.07
N GLN A 318 10.87 -5.83 19.24
CA GLN A 318 10.54 -7.19 18.83
C GLN A 318 9.94 -7.97 20.01
N GLY A 319 8.77 -8.58 19.81
CA GLY A 319 8.11 -9.41 20.83
C GLY A 319 7.67 -8.62 22.07
N VAL A 320 7.57 -7.31 21.98
CA VAL A 320 7.18 -6.44 23.09
C VAL A 320 5.66 -6.40 23.19
N THR A 321 5.15 -6.53 24.42
CA THR A 321 3.73 -6.34 24.72
C THR A 321 3.52 -5.00 25.45
N GLY A 322 2.61 -4.17 24.95
CA GLY A 322 2.23 -2.91 25.59
C GLY A 322 1.71 -3.12 27.02
N GLN A 323 1.94 -2.16 27.91
CA GLN A 323 1.56 -2.31 29.31
C GLN A 323 0.11 -1.87 29.58
N ALA A 324 -0.34 -0.80 28.97
CA ALA A 324 -1.67 -0.22 29.19
C ALA A 324 -2.00 0.81 28.09
N ALA A 325 -3.22 1.31 28.09
CA ALA A 325 -3.59 2.51 27.34
C ALA A 325 -2.81 3.74 27.83
N ASN A 326 -2.62 4.72 26.94
CA ASN A 326 -1.87 5.95 27.21
C ASN A 326 -0.44 5.69 27.70
N ASN A 327 0.24 4.73 27.08
CA ASN A 327 1.57 4.29 27.46
C ASN A 327 2.48 4.14 26.23
N PHE A 328 3.77 4.42 26.41
CA PHE A 328 4.82 4.08 25.50
C PHE A 328 5.66 2.94 26.08
N THR A 329 5.63 1.77 25.44
CA THR A 329 6.42 0.60 25.80
C THR A 329 7.45 0.34 24.69
N PHE A 330 8.70 0.09 25.06
CA PHE A 330 9.78 -0.19 24.12
C PHE A 330 10.79 -1.18 24.70
N GLY A 331 11.41 -1.97 23.83
CA GLY A 331 12.43 -2.95 24.29
C GLY A 331 12.53 -4.18 23.39
N PHE A 332 12.85 -5.31 24.03
CA PHE A 332 12.98 -6.61 23.38
C PHE A 332 12.36 -7.70 24.26
N GLY A 333 11.35 -8.38 23.77
CA GLY A 333 10.65 -9.44 24.49
C GLY A 333 10.17 -8.97 25.88
N ALA A 334 10.55 -9.69 26.91
CA ALA A 334 10.21 -9.39 28.31
C ALA A 334 11.15 -8.37 28.98
N THR A 335 12.16 -7.87 28.24
CA THR A 335 13.09 -6.83 28.73
C THR A 335 12.67 -5.47 28.15
N ASP A 336 11.45 -5.08 28.45
CA ASP A 336 10.84 -3.84 27.99
C ASP A 336 10.90 -2.75 29.08
N SER A 337 10.78 -1.52 28.63
CA SER A 337 10.61 -0.34 29.47
C SER A 337 9.36 0.41 29.02
N ASN A 338 8.71 1.09 29.95
CA ASN A 338 7.52 1.84 29.63
C ASN A 338 7.47 3.19 30.35
N ILE A 339 6.71 4.12 29.76
CA ILE A 339 6.40 5.43 30.35
C ILE A 339 4.97 5.79 30.03
N ALA A 340 4.17 6.08 31.04
CA ALA A 340 2.82 6.60 30.83
C ALA A 340 2.87 7.99 30.22
N PHE A 341 1.94 8.32 29.32
CA PHE A 341 1.89 9.66 28.72
C PHE A 341 1.71 10.73 29.80
N GLY A 342 2.58 11.74 29.77
CA GLY A 342 2.61 12.79 30.80
C GLY A 342 3.46 12.45 32.04
N ALA A 343 3.96 11.22 32.19
CA ALA A 343 4.91 10.87 33.24
C ALA A 343 6.32 11.40 32.93
N THR A 344 7.14 11.54 33.97
CA THR A 344 8.51 12.03 33.87
C THR A 344 9.58 10.95 34.10
N SER A 345 9.16 9.71 34.38
CA SER A 345 10.06 8.58 34.64
C SER A 345 9.71 7.37 33.81
N ILE A 346 10.73 6.65 33.37
CA ILE A 346 10.64 5.38 32.67
C ILE A 346 10.64 4.26 33.72
N SER A 347 9.74 3.30 33.58
CA SER A 347 9.67 2.07 34.37
C SER A 347 10.25 0.91 33.59
N ALA A 348 11.01 0.04 34.25
CA ALA A 348 11.52 -1.21 33.71
C ALA A 348 11.13 -2.39 34.63
N PRO A 349 11.09 -3.64 34.11
CA PRO A 349 10.79 -4.80 34.95
C PRO A 349 11.74 -4.92 36.14
N SER A 350 11.17 -5.11 37.35
CA SER A 350 11.93 -5.26 38.59
C SER A 350 11.35 -6.35 39.51
N ASP A 351 10.66 -7.33 38.91
CA ASP A 351 10.06 -8.46 39.60
C ASP A 351 11.13 -9.41 40.17
N VAL A 352 10.97 -9.85 41.43
CA VAL A 352 11.89 -10.76 42.09
C VAL A 352 12.11 -12.08 41.32
N ARG A 353 11.11 -12.53 40.56
CA ARG A 353 11.18 -13.75 39.73
C ARG A 353 12.15 -13.63 38.55
N LEU A 354 12.59 -12.43 38.22
CA LEU A 354 13.54 -12.14 37.15
C LEU A 354 14.95 -11.87 37.67
N LYS A 355 15.18 -11.95 39.00
CA LYS A 355 16.43 -11.60 39.67
C LYS A 355 16.95 -12.77 40.45
N GLU A 356 18.26 -12.93 40.45
CA GLU A 356 19.00 -13.89 41.26
C GLU A 356 20.12 -13.18 42.02
N ASP A 357 20.74 -13.82 43.01
CA ASP A 357 21.83 -13.29 43.85
C ASP A 357 21.51 -11.89 44.44
N ILE A 358 20.31 -11.74 45.02
CA ILE A 358 19.85 -10.48 45.61
C ILE A 358 20.60 -10.26 46.93
N GLN A 359 21.37 -9.17 47.00
CA GLN A 359 22.15 -8.77 48.20
C GLN A 359 21.83 -7.32 48.55
N ASP A 360 22.03 -6.96 49.84
CA ASP A 360 21.89 -5.61 50.32
C ASP A 360 22.96 -4.71 49.69
N GLU A 361 22.54 -3.48 49.30
CA GLU A 361 23.47 -2.47 48.80
C GLU A 361 24.42 -2.00 49.92
N THR A 362 25.70 -2.03 49.63
CA THR A 362 26.75 -1.63 50.58
C THR A 362 27.40 -0.29 50.27
N VAL A 363 27.25 0.17 49.04
CA VAL A 363 27.78 1.47 48.58
C VAL A 363 26.77 2.57 48.86
N GLY A 364 27.13 3.57 49.62
CA GLY A 364 26.21 4.63 50.08
C GLY A 364 26.85 6.01 50.19
N LEU A 365 26.94 6.56 51.41
CA LEU A 365 27.32 7.94 51.67
C LEU A 365 28.74 8.26 51.18
N GLY A 366 29.64 7.32 51.23
CA GLY A 366 31.03 7.51 50.75
C GLY A 366 31.06 7.80 49.24
N PHE A 367 30.36 7.01 48.47
CA PHE A 367 30.25 7.17 47.02
C PHE A 367 29.62 8.53 46.65
N VAL A 368 28.49 8.89 47.27
CA VAL A 368 27.75 10.13 47.02
C VAL A 368 28.66 11.36 47.33
N ASN A 369 29.44 11.30 48.38
CA ASN A 369 30.38 12.37 48.76
C ASN A 369 31.57 12.53 47.80
N ASP A 370 31.96 11.46 47.10
CA ASP A 370 33.02 11.51 46.09
C ASP A 370 32.58 12.05 44.74
N LEU A 371 31.26 12.00 44.43
CA LEU A 371 30.71 12.60 43.22
C LEU A 371 30.77 14.10 43.23
N ARG A 372 31.14 14.72 42.09
CA ARG A 372 31.19 16.17 41.94
C ARG A 372 30.09 16.69 41.00
N PRO A 373 29.00 17.21 41.54
CA PRO A 373 28.01 17.93 40.73
C PRO A 373 28.61 19.19 40.12
N VAL A 374 28.33 19.45 38.84
CA VAL A 374 28.86 20.59 38.12
C VAL A 374 27.76 21.34 37.36
N THR A 375 28.07 22.64 37.07
CA THR A 375 27.33 23.39 36.05
C THR A 375 28.21 23.56 34.83
N PHE A 376 27.65 23.46 33.63
CA PHE A 376 28.39 23.52 32.39
C PHE A 376 27.57 24.10 31.24
N GLN A 377 28.24 24.50 30.18
CA GLN A 377 27.62 24.80 28.89
C GLN A 377 28.17 23.81 27.84
N TRP A 378 27.33 23.42 26.91
CA TRP A 378 27.77 22.64 25.77
C TRP A 378 28.72 23.41 24.89
N LYS A 379 29.79 22.78 24.41
CA LYS A 379 30.76 23.39 23.48
C LYS A 379 30.08 23.71 22.14
N LYS A 380 30.67 24.60 21.37
CA LYS A 380 30.37 24.77 19.96
C LYS A 380 30.86 23.53 19.18
N GLU A 381 30.18 23.20 18.10
CA GLU A 381 30.52 22.02 17.27
C GLU A 381 31.96 22.09 16.73
N LYS A 382 32.44 23.26 16.38
CA LYS A 382 33.85 23.49 15.96
C LYS A 382 34.89 23.25 17.04
N ASP A 383 34.50 23.33 18.32
CA ASP A 383 35.40 23.19 19.48
C ASP A 383 35.37 21.74 20.05
N ILE A 384 34.68 20.83 19.37
CA ILE A 384 34.64 19.41 19.66
C ILE A 384 35.84 18.73 18.99
N PRO A 385 36.45 17.68 19.58
CA PRO A 385 37.48 16.89 18.91
C PRO A 385 37.03 16.34 17.55
N GLU A 386 37.92 16.39 16.54
CA GLU A 386 37.60 16.02 15.15
C GLU A 386 37.17 14.57 15.00
N GLU A 387 37.63 13.67 15.87
CA GLU A 387 37.27 12.26 15.90
C GLU A 387 35.83 12.00 16.38
N MET A 388 35.16 12.99 16.96
CA MET A 388 33.78 12.85 17.44
C MET A 388 32.76 13.22 16.35
N LYS A 389 31.73 12.41 16.19
CA LYS A 389 30.64 12.61 15.19
C LYS A 389 29.93 13.97 15.29
N THR A 390 30.01 14.64 16.42
CA THR A 390 29.42 15.97 16.67
C THR A 390 30.31 17.12 16.27
N HIS A 391 31.53 16.86 15.80
CA HIS A 391 32.41 17.91 15.26
C HIS A 391 31.88 18.41 13.90
N VAL A 392 31.77 19.72 13.76
CA VAL A 392 31.47 20.39 12.47
C VAL A 392 32.42 21.58 12.32
N ALA A 393 33.37 21.47 11.41
CA ALA A 393 34.38 22.47 11.17
C ALA A 393 33.77 23.85 10.85
N GLY A 394 34.17 24.90 11.59
CA GLY A 394 33.68 26.24 11.41
C GLY A 394 32.28 26.55 11.93
N SER A 395 31.56 25.58 12.48
CA SER A 395 30.22 25.79 13.05
C SER A 395 30.29 26.52 14.41
N ASP A 396 29.54 27.60 14.54
CA ASP A 396 29.33 28.29 15.80
C ASP A 396 28.12 27.80 16.59
N THR A 397 27.39 26.82 16.06
CA THR A 397 26.29 26.15 16.74
C THR A 397 26.80 25.35 17.94
N ARG A 398 26.08 25.37 19.06
CA ARG A 398 26.42 24.51 20.21
C ARG A 398 25.82 23.12 20.02
N VAL A 399 26.51 22.09 20.52
CA VAL A 399 26.11 20.67 20.39
C VAL A 399 24.67 20.41 20.85
N MET A 400 24.20 21.16 21.85
CA MET A 400 22.80 21.09 22.30
C MET A 400 22.25 22.51 22.52
N ASN A 401 22.01 22.92 23.75
CA ASN A 401 21.45 24.24 24.07
C ASN A 401 22.53 25.26 24.49
N GLY A 402 22.24 26.54 24.42
CA GLY A 402 23.11 27.61 24.85
C GLY A 402 22.98 27.99 26.33
N LYS A 403 22.27 27.18 27.15
CA LYS A 403 22.04 27.45 28.57
C LYS A 403 23.08 26.79 29.46
N HIS A 404 23.17 27.22 30.72
CA HIS A 404 23.87 26.47 31.75
C HIS A 404 23.03 25.24 32.14
N ASN A 405 23.70 24.12 32.19
CA ASN A 405 23.12 22.82 32.55
C ASN A 405 23.74 22.34 33.86
N HIS A 406 23.08 21.48 34.59
CA HIS A 406 23.54 20.83 35.79
C HIS A 406 23.73 19.34 35.51
N GLY A 407 24.75 18.72 36.08
CA GLY A 407 24.99 17.28 35.88
C GLY A 407 26.34 16.86 36.40
N PHE A 408 26.91 15.82 35.81
CA PHE A 408 28.21 15.24 36.14
C PHE A 408 29.11 15.17 34.91
N ILE A 409 30.41 15.06 35.13
CA ILE A 409 31.37 14.74 34.07
C ILE A 409 31.57 13.23 34.04
N ALA A 410 31.32 12.62 32.91
CA ALA A 410 31.31 11.15 32.78
C ALA A 410 32.65 10.50 33.17
N GLN A 411 33.77 11.12 32.84
CA GLN A 411 35.10 10.64 33.22
C GLN A 411 35.31 10.67 34.74
N GLU A 412 34.80 11.71 35.42
CA GLU A 412 34.91 11.83 36.89
C GLU A 412 34.01 10.79 37.59
N VAL A 413 32.79 10.57 37.04
CA VAL A 413 31.90 9.51 37.54
C VAL A 413 32.57 8.17 37.40
N LYS A 414 33.21 7.87 36.26
CA LYS A 414 33.95 6.62 36.05
C LYS A 414 35.04 6.41 37.09
N ALA A 415 35.81 7.47 37.37
CA ALA A 415 36.87 7.37 38.39
C ALA A 415 36.32 7.09 39.80
N VAL A 416 35.13 7.62 40.15
CA VAL A 416 34.48 7.30 41.44
C VAL A 416 33.95 5.89 41.47
N ILE A 417 33.36 5.40 40.38
CA ILE A 417 32.89 3.99 40.21
C ILE A 417 34.11 3.04 40.46
N ASP A 418 35.24 3.30 39.80
CA ASP A 418 36.44 2.49 39.92
C ASP A 418 37.02 2.52 41.34
N LYS A 419 37.04 3.70 42.00
CA LYS A 419 37.49 3.87 43.38
C LYS A 419 36.69 3.05 44.39
N HIS A 420 35.36 2.91 44.13
CA HIS A 420 34.46 2.15 45.02
C HIS A 420 34.30 0.70 44.58
N GLU A 421 35.14 0.21 43.61
CA GLU A 421 35.14 -1.15 43.09
C GLU A 421 33.76 -1.65 42.67
N MET A 422 32.90 -0.73 42.18
CA MET A 422 31.58 -1.08 41.64
C MET A 422 31.77 -1.77 40.30
N LYS A 423 31.44 -3.08 40.29
CA LYS A 423 31.72 -3.95 39.15
C LYS A 423 30.66 -3.89 38.07
N ASP A 424 30.83 -4.76 37.06
CA ASP A 424 30.00 -4.94 35.89
C ASP A 424 28.50 -4.80 36.16
N GLY A 425 27.79 -4.04 35.33
CA GLY A 425 26.32 -3.86 35.42
C GLY A 425 25.86 -2.57 36.12
N PHE A 426 26.78 -1.68 36.53
CA PHE A 426 26.38 -0.38 37.04
C PHE A 426 26.15 0.63 35.90
N ASP A 427 24.90 0.80 35.50
CA ASP A 427 24.47 1.58 34.32
C ASP A 427 24.65 3.10 34.44
N MET A 428 25.24 3.60 35.54
CA MET A 428 25.47 5.04 35.68
C MET A 428 26.47 5.59 34.68
N TRP A 429 27.37 4.73 34.15
CA TRP A 429 28.34 5.14 33.15
C TRP A 429 28.36 4.15 31.97
N SER A 430 28.50 4.70 30.78
CA SER A 430 28.71 3.92 29.56
C SER A 430 29.57 4.70 28.55
N GLU A 431 30.21 3.95 27.63
CA GLU A 431 31.00 4.50 26.53
C GLU A 431 30.46 4.01 25.20
N ASP A 432 30.33 4.92 24.24
CA ASP A 432 29.94 4.61 22.88
C ASP A 432 31.12 3.92 22.16
N PRO A 433 30.98 2.69 21.69
CA PRO A 433 32.08 1.96 21.07
C PRO A 433 32.54 2.55 19.73
N THR A 434 31.77 3.46 19.14
CA THR A 434 32.05 4.01 17.81
C THR A 434 32.91 5.26 17.83
N ASP A 435 32.77 6.13 18.85
CA ASP A 435 33.49 7.40 18.95
C ASP A 435 34.01 7.72 20.36
N GLY A 436 33.92 6.78 21.28
CA GLY A 436 34.43 6.92 22.65
C GLY A 436 33.66 7.94 23.51
N ARG A 437 32.47 8.40 23.07
CA ARG A 437 31.63 9.27 23.89
C ARG A 437 31.18 8.58 25.15
N GLN A 438 31.40 9.24 26.27
CA GLN A 438 30.95 8.74 27.56
C GLN A 438 29.62 9.38 27.98
N ARG A 439 28.79 8.60 28.66
CA ARG A 439 27.45 8.99 29.10
C ARG A 439 27.29 8.71 30.60
N VAL A 440 26.41 9.48 31.25
CA VAL A 440 25.97 9.26 32.62
C VAL A 440 24.47 9.02 32.64
N GLY A 441 24.04 7.96 33.32
CA GLY A 441 22.63 7.62 33.57
C GLY A 441 22.26 7.84 35.02
N ASP A 442 21.33 8.74 35.30
CA ASP A 442 21.02 9.17 36.67
C ASP A 442 20.19 8.14 37.45
N ALA A 443 19.43 7.28 36.79
CA ALA A 443 18.50 6.34 37.44
C ALA A 443 19.22 5.32 38.36
N SER A 444 20.40 4.86 37.96
CA SER A 444 21.20 3.90 38.71
C SER A 444 21.75 4.47 40.03
N LEU A 445 21.78 5.80 40.19
CA LEU A 445 22.19 6.47 41.41
C LEU A 445 21.12 6.36 42.53
N MET A 446 19.86 6.15 42.19
CA MET A 446 18.76 6.21 43.16
C MET A 446 18.90 5.19 44.33
N PRO A 447 19.20 3.90 44.12
CA PRO A 447 19.41 2.94 45.21
C PRO A 447 20.57 3.37 46.12
N ILE A 448 21.66 3.87 45.56
CA ILE A 448 22.83 4.35 46.30
C ILE A 448 22.49 5.60 47.14
N MET A 449 21.69 6.52 46.59
CA MET A 449 21.20 7.68 47.34
C MET A 449 20.30 7.28 48.51
N VAL A 450 19.44 6.26 48.34
CA VAL A 450 18.63 5.72 49.45
C VAL A 450 19.53 5.13 50.53
N LYS A 451 20.55 4.34 50.16
CA LYS A 451 21.53 3.81 51.09
C LYS A 451 22.31 4.93 51.80
N ALA A 452 22.77 5.94 51.09
CA ALA A 452 23.48 7.08 51.66
C ALA A 452 22.60 7.87 52.68
N LEU A 453 21.32 8.04 52.38
CA LEU A 453 20.37 8.65 53.34
C LEU A 453 20.15 7.79 54.58
N GLN A 454 20.04 6.46 54.45
CA GLN A 454 19.93 5.52 55.60
C GLN A 454 21.18 5.61 56.49
N GLU A 455 22.38 5.64 55.89
CA GLU A 455 23.65 5.79 56.64
C GLU A 455 23.75 7.14 57.35
N LEU A 456 23.30 8.21 56.66
CA LEU A 456 23.27 9.56 57.26
C LEU A 456 22.29 9.66 58.42
N SER A 457 21.09 9.05 58.29
CA SER A 457 20.09 8.98 59.38
C SER A 457 20.68 8.23 60.60
N ALA A 458 21.27 7.06 60.38
CA ALA A 458 21.89 6.30 61.46
C ALA A 458 23.04 7.05 62.17
N LYS A 459 23.84 7.82 61.39
CA LYS A 459 24.86 8.71 61.99
C LYS A 459 24.25 9.82 62.83
N ASN A 460 23.15 10.43 62.36
CA ASN A 460 22.47 11.47 63.08
C ASN A 460 21.88 10.95 64.43
N ASP A 461 21.19 9.78 64.39
CA ASP A 461 20.64 9.16 65.59
C ASP A 461 21.72 8.82 66.62
N ALA A 462 22.91 8.37 66.16
CA ALA A 462 24.06 8.13 67.00
C ALA A 462 24.61 9.42 67.63
N LEU A 463 24.65 10.51 66.87
CA LEU A 463 25.09 11.81 67.35
C LEU A 463 24.08 12.39 68.38
N GLU A 464 22.79 12.29 68.13
CA GLU A 464 21.76 12.72 69.06
C GLU A 464 21.82 11.93 70.39
N SER A 465 21.99 10.60 70.29
CA SER A 465 22.19 9.75 71.49
C SER A 465 23.42 10.12 72.30
N ARG A 466 24.53 10.46 71.60
CA ARG A 466 25.76 10.96 72.27
C ARG A 466 25.55 12.31 72.91
N LEU A 467 24.86 13.21 72.24
CA LEU A 467 24.56 14.54 72.78
C LEU A 467 23.71 14.42 74.05
N ALA A 468 22.60 13.66 74.01
CA ALA A 468 21.76 13.40 75.16
C ALA A 468 22.54 12.76 76.35
N ALA A 469 23.49 11.85 76.07
CA ALA A 469 24.37 11.28 77.09
C ALA A 469 25.41 12.28 77.69
N LEU A 470 25.79 13.30 76.92
CA LEU A 470 26.64 14.37 77.39
C LEU A 470 25.85 15.42 78.19
N GLU A 471 24.61 15.74 77.84
CA GLU A 471 23.72 16.66 78.52
C GLU A 471 23.21 16.08 79.88
N ALA A 472 23.17 14.75 79.98
CA ALA A 472 22.80 14.07 81.22
C ALA A 472 23.94 13.93 82.26
N LYS A 473 25.15 14.41 81.93
CA LYS A 473 26.31 14.42 82.86
C LYS A 473 26.53 15.81 83.45
#